data_d3fb461d3a054a1a5a4bdc01eae04f51
#
_entry.id   d3fb461d3a054a1a5a4bdc01eae04f51
#
_cell.length_a   1.000
_cell.length_b   1.000
_cell.length_c   1.000
_cell.angle_alpha   90.00
_cell.angle_beta   90.00
_cell.angle_gamma   90.00
#
_symmetry.space_group_name_H-M   'P 1'
#
loop_
_entity.id
_entity.type
_entity.pdbx_description
1 polymer ?
#
loop_
_entity_poly.entity_id
_entity_poly.type
_entity_poly.pdbx_seq_one_letter_code
_entity_poly.pdbx_strand_id
1 'polypeptide(L)'
;MWYVTTFQPVSLISLKLATATSTGGKSLLLPTPFAFKMALLNVVIQDAGLARGKALWDAIRDGKVAIDGPVQIAVTNTFTKILKPMKDKPTRDPESGLTRSMINTIGFREYVQWFGNVQIAFRPGKTQAGDWQRWLTLINYIGKRGGFIQASAEVEQLEELNVRFVRLDQQAENFALDGAMQIMDDCSPKLTFEQVDIYSDKNMRTGTDRILRHIVIPYRQVSSSRGYTLYQRVE
;
A
#
# COMPACT_ATOMS: atom_id res chain seq x y z
N MET A 1 -6.67 -0.35 -22.54
CA MET A 1 -7.75 0.26 -21.75
C MET A 1 -7.32 0.35 -20.29
N TRP A 2 -7.38 1.51 -19.70
CA TRP A 2 -7.20 1.77 -18.27
C TRP A 2 -8.54 1.87 -17.59
N TYR A 3 -8.64 1.34 -16.37
CA TYR A 3 -9.78 1.51 -15.47
C TYR A 3 -9.33 2.49 -14.39
N VAL A 4 -9.94 3.65 -14.32
CA VAL A 4 -9.60 4.72 -13.37
C VAL A 4 -10.67 4.81 -12.30
N THR A 5 -10.26 4.65 -11.05
CA THR A 5 -11.14 4.71 -9.89
C THR A 5 -10.71 5.86 -8.99
N THR A 6 -11.65 6.70 -8.61
CA THR A 6 -11.44 7.77 -7.64
C THR A 6 -11.76 7.26 -6.24
N PHE A 7 -10.78 7.30 -5.36
CA PHE A 7 -10.90 6.89 -3.97
C PHE A 7 -10.85 8.10 -3.03
N GLN A 8 -11.76 8.12 -2.08
CA GLN A 8 -11.74 9.03 -0.95
C GLN A 8 -11.11 8.33 0.26
N PRO A 9 -10.11 8.92 0.93
CA PRO A 9 -9.58 8.39 2.17
C PRO A 9 -10.61 8.55 3.30
N VAL A 10 -10.87 7.48 4.04
CA VAL A 10 -11.82 7.47 5.17
C VAL A 10 -11.08 7.43 6.50
N SER A 11 -9.82 7.03 6.49
CA SER A 11 -8.97 6.94 7.67
C SER A 11 -7.55 7.38 7.37
N LEU A 12 -6.73 7.48 8.41
CA LEU A 12 -5.29 7.61 8.28
C LEU A 12 -4.71 6.31 7.72
N ILE A 13 -3.79 6.42 6.77
CA ILE A 13 -3.19 5.30 6.05
C ILE A 13 -1.76 5.08 6.55
N SER A 14 -1.35 3.83 6.71
CA SER A 14 0.04 3.49 7.01
C SER A 14 0.51 2.43 6.02
N LEU A 15 1.33 2.84 5.09
CA LEU A 15 1.88 2.04 3.99
C LEU A 15 3.35 1.72 4.28
N LYS A 16 3.57 0.62 4.95
CA LYS A 16 4.92 0.23 5.37
C LYS A 16 5.81 -0.02 4.15
N LEU A 17 7.05 0.49 4.21
CA LEU A 17 8.07 0.17 3.20
C LEU A 17 8.35 -1.35 3.20
N ALA A 18 8.50 -1.95 2.02
CA ALA A 18 8.80 -3.38 1.88
C ALA A 18 10.10 -3.79 2.56
N THR A 19 11.07 -2.88 2.63
CA THR A 19 12.39 -3.07 3.25
C THR A 19 12.43 -2.73 4.75
N ALA A 20 11.33 -2.19 5.32
CA ALA A 20 11.33 -1.79 6.72
C ALA A 20 11.33 -2.99 7.67
N THR A 21 12.12 -2.90 8.73
CA THR A 21 12.15 -3.88 9.83
C THR A 21 10.81 -3.96 10.55
N SER A 22 10.60 -4.98 11.36
CA SER A 22 9.35 -5.16 12.13
C SER A 22 9.04 -3.98 13.05
N THR A 23 10.06 -3.27 13.53
CA THR A 23 9.95 -2.11 14.41
C THR A 23 9.99 -0.77 13.65
N GLY A 24 10.39 -0.77 12.37
CA GLY A 24 10.40 0.41 11.52
C GLY A 24 8.99 0.91 11.24
N GLY A 25 8.72 2.16 11.58
CA GLY A 25 7.39 2.77 11.53
C GLY A 25 7.17 3.72 10.38
N LYS A 26 8.14 3.88 9.46
CA LYS A 26 8.01 4.80 8.32
C LYS A 26 6.95 4.35 7.34
N SER A 27 6.23 5.31 6.76
CA SER A 27 5.17 5.10 5.77
C SER A 27 5.54 5.70 4.42
N LEU A 28 5.13 5.02 3.35
CA LEU A 28 5.10 5.61 2.02
C LEU A 28 3.98 6.65 1.93
N LEU A 29 4.14 7.65 1.08
CA LEU A 29 3.13 8.70 0.85
C LEU A 29 1.95 8.19 0.03
N LEU A 30 2.21 7.32 -0.94
CA LEU A 30 1.24 6.74 -1.86
C LEU A 30 1.33 5.20 -1.84
N PRO A 31 0.23 4.50 -2.20
CA PRO A 31 0.22 3.05 -2.24
C PRO A 31 1.13 2.49 -3.33
N THR A 32 1.72 1.35 -3.04
CA THR A 32 2.53 0.61 -4.00
C THR A 32 1.64 -0.21 -4.95
N PRO A 33 2.13 -0.54 -6.15
CA PRO A 33 1.45 -1.49 -7.03
C PRO A 33 1.12 -2.81 -6.33
N PHE A 34 2.05 -3.35 -5.54
CA PHE A 34 1.81 -4.58 -4.79
C PHE A 34 0.64 -4.44 -3.81
N ALA A 35 0.60 -3.39 -3.01
CA ALA A 35 -0.47 -3.17 -2.04
C ALA A 35 -1.85 -3.04 -2.73
N PHE A 36 -1.91 -2.33 -3.85
CA PHE A 36 -3.12 -2.20 -4.65
C PHE A 36 -3.56 -3.54 -5.27
N LYS A 37 -2.64 -4.28 -5.89
CA LYS A 37 -2.92 -5.60 -6.49
C LYS A 37 -3.43 -6.61 -5.46
N MET A 38 -2.89 -6.59 -4.24
CA MET A 38 -3.38 -7.45 -3.16
C MET A 38 -4.77 -7.04 -2.68
N ALA A 39 -5.08 -5.75 -2.62
CA ALA A 39 -6.43 -5.28 -2.31
C ALA A 39 -7.44 -5.71 -3.38
N LEU A 40 -7.08 -5.57 -4.66
CA LEU A 40 -7.91 -6.02 -5.78
C LEU A 40 -8.11 -7.54 -5.77
N LEU A 41 -7.03 -8.32 -5.58
CA LEU A 41 -7.15 -9.79 -5.48
C LEU A 41 -8.07 -10.22 -4.34
N ASN A 42 -7.95 -9.58 -3.18
CA ASN A 42 -8.83 -9.84 -2.04
C ASN A 42 -10.31 -9.61 -2.39
N VAL A 43 -10.62 -8.51 -3.07
CA VAL A 43 -11.98 -8.20 -3.51
C VAL A 43 -12.48 -9.26 -4.51
N VAL A 44 -11.67 -9.63 -5.50
CA VAL A 44 -12.03 -10.67 -6.48
C VAL A 44 -12.35 -12.00 -5.78
N ILE A 45 -11.55 -12.38 -4.78
CA ILE A 45 -11.78 -13.62 -4.03
C ILE A 45 -13.07 -13.53 -3.20
N GLN A 46 -13.32 -12.39 -2.56
CA GLN A 46 -14.53 -12.19 -1.75
C GLN A 46 -15.82 -12.16 -2.57
N ASP A 47 -15.79 -11.52 -3.74
CA ASP A 47 -16.98 -11.36 -4.60
C ASP A 47 -17.22 -12.57 -5.52
N ALA A 48 -16.16 -13.15 -6.08
CA ALA A 48 -16.27 -14.17 -7.12
C ALA A 48 -15.64 -15.54 -6.74
N GLY A 49 -15.10 -15.66 -5.55
CA GLY A 49 -14.54 -16.90 -5.00
C GLY A 49 -13.06 -17.16 -5.33
N LEU A 50 -12.46 -18.07 -4.58
CA LEU A 50 -11.04 -18.42 -4.68
C LEU A 50 -10.62 -18.89 -6.07
N ALA A 51 -11.45 -19.73 -6.71
CA ALA A 51 -11.16 -20.27 -8.05
C ALA A 51 -11.02 -19.12 -9.08
N ARG A 52 -11.90 -18.11 -8.99
CA ARG A 52 -11.84 -16.94 -9.86
C ARG A 52 -10.61 -16.09 -9.58
N GLY A 53 -10.27 -15.88 -8.30
CA GLY A 53 -9.03 -15.18 -7.90
C GLY A 53 -7.78 -15.85 -8.48
N LYS A 54 -7.69 -17.18 -8.40
CA LYS A 54 -6.59 -17.96 -9.01
C LYS A 54 -6.55 -17.78 -10.53
N ALA A 55 -7.68 -17.89 -11.20
CA ALA A 55 -7.76 -17.76 -12.66
C ALA A 55 -7.37 -16.36 -13.16
N LEU A 56 -7.63 -15.32 -12.37
CA LEU A 56 -7.30 -13.92 -12.72
C LEU A 56 -5.95 -13.45 -12.19
N TRP A 57 -5.24 -14.31 -11.44
CA TRP A 57 -3.98 -13.93 -10.81
C TRP A 57 -2.97 -13.30 -11.78
N ASP A 58 -2.73 -13.93 -12.92
CA ASP A 58 -1.78 -13.42 -13.90
C ASP A 58 -2.20 -12.05 -14.45
N ALA A 59 -3.50 -11.82 -14.67
CA ALA A 59 -3.99 -10.52 -15.11
C ALA A 59 -3.82 -9.43 -14.05
N ILE A 60 -3.95 -9.76 -12.76
CA ILE A 60 -3.72 -8.85 -11.64
C ILE A 60 -2.22 -8.64 -11.43
N ARG A 61 -1.43 -9.72 -11.36
CA ARG A 61 0.01 -9.69 -11.16
C ARG A 61 0.73 -8.83 -12.19
N ASP A 62 0.45 -9.07 -13.48
CA ASP A 62 1.11 -8.41 -14.59
C ASP A 62 0.44 -7.08 -14.97
N GLY A 63 -0.64 -6.73 -14.27
CA GLY A 63 -1.36 -5.48 -14.45
C GLY A 63 -0.49 -4.27 -14.14
N LYS A 64 -0.72 -3.18 -14.88
CA LYS A 64 -0.03 -1.91 -14.71
C LYS A 64 -0.84 -1.00 -13.81
N VAL A 65 -0.14 -0.24 -12.97
CA VAL A 65 -0.74 0.69 -12.02
C VAL A 65 -0.16 2.08 -12.24
N ALA A 66 -1.02 3.09 -12.23
CA ALA A 66 -0.64 4.49 -12.20
C ALA A 66 -1.49 5.22 -11.17
N ILE A 67 -0.98 6.33 -10.64
CA ILE A 67 -1.66 7.07 -9.58
C ILE A 67 -1.61 8.58 -9.82
N ASP A 68 -2.74 9.23 -9.67
CA ASP A 68 -2.86 10.68 -9.49
C ASP A 68 -3.21 10.93 -8.03
N GLY A 69 -2.22 11.34 -7.25
CA GLY A 69 -2.36 11.53 -5.81
C GLY A 69 -2.99 12.87 -5.44
N PRO A 70 -3.31 13.09 -4.17
CA PRO A 70 -3.99 14.29 -3.68
C PRO A 70 -3.07 15.52 -3.80
N VAL A 71 -3.66 16.71 -3.71
CA VAL A 71 -2.92 17.98 -3.76
C VAL A 71 -1.93 18.11 -2.61
N GLN A 72 -2.27 17.56 -1.44
CA GLN A 72 -1.46 17.67 -0.23
C GLN A 72 -1.48 16.38 0.57
N ILE A 73 -0.36 16.07 1.23
CA ILE A 73 -0.19 14.87 2.07
C ILE A 73 0.48 15.29 3.37
N ALA A 74 -0.11 14.96 4.52
CA ALA A 74 0.55 15.06 5.80
C ALA A 74 0.99 13.68 6.31
N VAL A 75 2.19 13.60 6.84
CA VAL A 75 2.71 12.42 7.55
C VAL A 75 2.85 12.77 9.01
N THR A 76 2.17 12.04 9.88
CA THR A 76 2.24 12.23 11.33
C THR A 76 3.09 11.15 11.99
N ASN A 77 3.89 11.55 12.98
CA ASN A 77 4.71 10.65 13.78
C ASN A 77 3.98 10.33 15.08
N THR A 78 3.66 9.07 15.31
CA THR A 78 3.02 8.63 16.55
C THR A 78 3.91 7.66 17.32
N PHE A 79 3.91 7.83 18.63
CA PHE A 79 4.57 6.91 19.57
C PHE A 79 3.48 6.29 20.43
N THR A 80 3.32 4.99 20.32
CA THR A 80 2.32 4.24 21.10
C THR A 80 3.02 3.27 22.04
N LYS A 81 2.53 3.20 23.28
CA LYS A 81 2.92 2.11 24.19
C LYS A 81 2.27 0.83 23.70
N ILE A 82 3.06 -0.21 23.52
CA ILE A 82 2.60 -1.54 23.14
C ILE A 82 3.11 -2.58 24.13
N LEU A 83 2.32 -3.60 24.37
CA LEU A 83 2.72 -4.77 25.15
C LEU A 83 3.32 -5.81 24.21
N LYS A 84 4.49 -6.32 24.55
CA LYS A 84 5.12 -7.46 23.87
C LYS A 84 5.36 -8.60 24.84
N PRO A 85 5.25 -9.86 24.39
CA PRO A 85 5.69 -10.99 25.18
C PRO A 85 7.16 -10.83 25.59
N MET A 86 7.47 -11.20 26.80
CA MET A 86 8.87 -11.30 27.24
C MET A 86 9.57 -12.40 26.44
N LYS A 87 10.81 -12.15 26.03
CA LYS A 87 11.63 -13.17 25.36
C LYS A 87 12.20 -14.18 26.34
N ASP A 88 12.44 -13.74 27.57
CA ASP A 88 12.98 -14.55 28.65
C ASP A 88 11.87 -15.13 29.55
N LYS A 89 12.24 -15.96 30.50
CA LYS A 89 11.28 -16.52 31.48
C LYS A 89 10.52 -15.38 32.15
N PRO A 90 9.19 -15.57 32.37
CA PRO A 90 8.38 -14.57 33.06
C PRO A 90 8.95 -14.22 34.42
N THR A 91 9.14 -12.94 34.71
CA THR A 91 9.65 -12.45 35.99
C THR A 91 8.50 -12.17 36.93
N ARG A 92 8.63 -12.56 38.18
CA ARG A 92 7.65 -12.24 39.23
C ARG A 92 7.81 -10.78 39.65
N ASP A 93 6.71 -10.06 39.66
CA ASP A 93 6.67 -8.68 40.13
C ASP A 93 6.87 -8.65 41.66
N PRO A 94 7.85 -7.90 42.15
CA PRO A 94 8.17 -7.89 43.60
C PRO A 94 7.03 -7.32 44.46
N GLU A 95 6.26 -6.37 43.93
CA GLU A 95 5.21 -5.67 44.69
C GLU A 95 3.88 -6.41 44.65
N SER A 96 3.46 -6.84 43.45
CA SER A 96 2.16 -7.53 43.30
C SER A 96 2.23 -9.04 43.44
N GLY A 97 3.41 -9.64 43.42
CA GLY A 97 3.63 -11.08 43.41
C GLY A 97 3.15 -11.81 42.14
N LEU A 98 2.64 -11.05 41.15
CA LEU A 98 2.13 -11.59 39.88
C LEU A 98 3.25 -11.84 38.91
N THR A 99 3.09 -12.84 38.05
CA THR A 99 4.05 -13.15 36.99
C THR A 99 3.79 -12.24 35.78
N ARG A 100 4.77 -11.42 35.46
CA ARG A 100 4.73 -10.58 34.25
C ARG A 100 5.15 -11.38 33.02
N SER A 101 4.23 -11.65 32.11
CA SER A 101 4.49 -12.29 30.82
C SER A 101 4.69 -11.28 29.69
N MET A 102 4.39 -10.01 29.94
CA MET A 102 4.41 -8.93 28.94
C MET A 102 5.25 -7.76 29.44
N ILE A 103 5.96 -7.11 28.52
CA ILE A 103 6.72 -5.88 28.77
C ILE A 103 6.16 -4.71 27.95
N ASN A 104 6.19 -3.53 28.56
CA ASN A 104 5.89 -2.30 27.85
C ASN A 104 7.04 -1.95 26.89
N THR A 105 6.70 -1.63 25.67
CA THR A 105 7.65 -1.08 24.70
C THR A 105 6.98 0.06 23.94
N ILE A 106 7.78 0.86 23.25
CA ILE A 106 7.29 1.96 22.43
C ILE A 106 7.32 1.50 20.97
N GLY A 107 6.18 1.61 20.31
CA GLY A 107 6.06 1.46 18.86
C GLY A 107 6.05 2.83 18.21
N PHE A 108 6.96 3.06 17.27
CA PHE A 108 6.91 4.22 16.38
C PHE A 108 6.09 3.88 15.14
N ARG A 109 5.18 4.76 14.75
CA ARG A 109 4.36 4.63 13.55
C ARG A 109 4.18 5.99 12.87
N GLU A 110 4.37 6.01 11.56
CA GLU A 110 3.92 7.08 10.70
C GLU A 110 2.54 6.75 10.16
N TYR A 111 1.68 7.75 10.16
CA TYR A 111 0.38 7.72 9.49
C TYR A 111 0.33 8.84 8.47
N VAL A 112 -0.26 8.53 7.35
CA VAL A 112 -0.41 9.44 6.22
C VAL A 112 -1.87 9.86 6.11
N GLN A 113 -2.09 11.16 6.01
CA GLN A 113 -3.37 11.76 5.69
C GLN A 113 -3.31 12.36 4.29
N TRP A 114 -4.22 11.94 3.43
CA TRP A 114 -4.42 12.51 2.13
C TRP A 114 -5.48 13.61 2.20
N PHE A 115 -5.14 14.80 1.71
CA PHE A 115 -6.08 15.92 1.60
C PHE A 115 -6.66 15.94 0.19
N GLY A 116 -7.79 15.31 0.04
CA GLY A 116 -8.49 15.12 -1.23
C GLY A 116 -8.50 13.68 -1.71
N ASN A 117 -9.08 13.49 -2.87
CA ASN A 117 -9.23 12.19 -3.51
C ASN A 117 -7.91 11.73 -4.15
N VAL A 118 -7.81 10.43 -4.33
CA VAL A 118 -6.71 9.76 -5.04
C VAL A 118 -7.32 8.98 -6.19
N GLN A 119 -6.80 9.19 -7.40
CA GLN A 119 -7.18 8.37 -8.53
C GLN A 119 -6.14 7.27 -8.75
N ILE A 120 -6.61 6.04 -8.85
CA ILE A 120 -5.76 4.90 -9.17
C ILE A 120 -6.24 4.32 -10.49
N ALA A 121 -5.33 4.28 -11.45
CA ALA A 121 -5.55 3.68 -12.76
C ALA A 121 -4.94 2.28 -12.78
N PHE A 122 -5.75 1.31 -13.19
CA PHE A 122 -5.34 -0.06 -13.37
C PHE A 122 -5.56 -0.51 -14.81
N ARG A 123 -4.55 -1.13 -15.41
CA ARG A 123 -4.65 -1.80 -16.69
C ARG A 123 -4.31 -3.27 -16.50
N PRO A 124 -5.28 -4.21 -16.58
CA PRO A 124 -5.02 -5.62 -16.43
C PRO A 124 -3.90 -6.10 -17.35
N GLY A 125 -3.16 -7.09 -16.91
CA GLY A 125 -2.26 -7.85 -17.77
C GLY A 125 -3.04 -8.60 -18.86
N LYS A 126 -2.44 -9.62 -19.45
CA LYS A 126 -3.05 -10.36 -20.57
C LYS A 126 -4.52 -10.67 -20.33
N THR A 127 -5.29 -10.44 -21.38
CA THR A 127 -6.73 -10.44 -21.53
C THR A 127 -7.43 -11.67 -20.93
N GLN A 128 -7.86 -11.57 -19.68
CA GLN A 128 -8.99 -12.36 -19.21
C GLN A 128 -10.14 -11.41 -18.93
N ALA A 129 -11.33 -11.76 -19.44
CA ALA A 129 -12.55 -11.01 -19.13
C ALA A 129 -12.80 -11.02 -17.63
N GLY A 130 -12.74 -9.84 -17.02
CA GLY A 130 -12.97 -9.61 -15.61
C GLY A 130 -13.95 -8.46 -15.43
N ASP A 131 -14.72 -8.50 -14.36
CA ASP A 131 -15.59 -7.40 -13.98
C ASP A 131 -14.77 -6.34 -13.19
N TRP A 132 -13.76 -5.77 -13.89
CA TRP A 132 -12.81 -4.83 -13.28
C TRP A 132 -13.49 -3.59 -12.73
N GLN A 133 -14.52 -3.08 -13.38
CA GLN A 133 -15.27 -1.92 -12.91
C GLN A 133 -15.89 -2.21 -11.54
N ARG A 134 -16.63 -3.32 -11.43
CA ARG A 134 -17.24 -3.72 -10.16
C ARG A 134 -16.20 -3.96 -9.07
N TRP A 135 -15.15 -4.72 -9.35
CA TRP A 135 -14.17 -5.06 -8.31
C TRP A 135 -13.37 -3.86 -7.82
N LEU A 136 -13.08 -2.91 -8.69
CA LEU A 136 -12.38 -1.69 -8.30
C LEU A 136 -13.22 -0.81 -7.37
N THR A 137 -14.55 -0.75 -7.57
CA THR A 137 -15.45 -0.01 -6.64
C THR A 137 -15.61 -0.69 -5.29
N LEU A 138 -15.37 -1.99 -5.20
CA LEU A 138 -15.47 -2.74 -3.96
C LEU A 138 -14.20 -2.68 -3.09
N ILE A 139 -13.11 -2.08 -3.57
CA ILE A 139 -11.91 -1.89 -2.76
C ILE A 139 -12.22 -0.90 -1.65
N ASN A 140 -12.14 -1.36 -0.40
CA ASN A 140 -12.49 -0.56 0.79
C ASN A 140 -11.32 -0.34 1.75
N TYR A 141 -10.15 -0.92 1.49
CA TYR A 141 -8.91 -0.63 2.20
C TYR A 141 -7.69 -0.88 1.31
N ILE A 142 -6.56 -0.26 1.67
CA ILE A 142 -5.30 -0.44 0.96
C ILE A 142 -4.13 -0.61 1.95
N GLY A 143 -3.25 -1.56 1.66
CA GLY A 143 -2.14 -1.91 2.54
C GLY A 143 -2.59 -2.68 3.77
N LYS A 144 -2.51 -2.08 4.97
CA LYS A 144 -2.97 -2.70 6.21
C LYS A 144 -4.48 -2.54 6.39
N ARG A 145 -5.11 -3.49 7.08
CA ARG A 145 -6.46 -3.29 7.62
C ARG A 145 -6.45 -2.04 8.52
N GLY A 146 -7.40 -1.14 8.30
CA GLY A 146 -7.47 0.18 8.94
C GLY A 146 -7.06 1.34 8.04
N GLY A 147 -6.40 1.11 6.92
CA GLY A 147 -6.20 2.10 5.85
C GLY A 147 -7.42 2.14 4.94
N PHE A 148 -8.57 2.62 5.47
CA PHE A 148 -9.85 2.58 4.77
C PHE A 148 -9.91 3.67 3.69
N ILE A 149 -10.41 3.25 2.54
CA ILE A 149 -10.71 4.09 1.38
C ILE A 149 -12.08 3.71 0.85
N GLN A 150 -12.71 4.61 0.14
CA GLN A 150 -14.00 4.38 -0.50
C GLN A 150 -13.97 4.90 -1.93
N ALA A 151 -14.44 4.10 -2.87
CA ALA A 151 -14.68 4.59 -4.22
C ALA A 151 -15.79 5.64 -4.21
N SER A 152 -15.51 6.83 -4.75
CA SER A 152 -16.39 7.99 -4.69
C SER A 152 -17.15 8.25 -5.99
N ALA A 153 -16.81 7.55 -7.07
CA ALA A 153 -17.42 7.68 -8.37
C ALA A 153 -17.40 6.35 -9.13
N GLU A 154 -18.09 6.30 -10.25
CA GLU A 154 -17.99 5.19 -11.19
C GLU A 154 -16.57 5.07 -11.75
N VAL A 155 -16.22 3.86 -12.16
CA VAL A 155 -14.91 3.58 -12.76
C VAL A 155 -14.92 4.03 -14.21
N GLU A 156 -14.05 4.97 -14.53
CA GLU A 156 -13.85 5.45 -15.89
C GLU A 156 -12.97 4.49 -16.69
N GLN A 157 -13.26 4.38 -17.99
CA GLN A 157 -12.42 3.64 -18.92
C GLN A 157 -11.73 4.60 -19.87
N LEU A 158 -10.39 4.61 -19.85
CA LEU A 158 -9.56 5.50 -20.66
C LEU A 158 -8.56 4.70 -21.51
N GLU A 159 -8.37 5.11 -22.75
CA GLU A 159 -7.30 4.59 -23.60
C GLU A 159 -5.93 5.05 -23.10
N GLU A 160 -5.82 6.33 -22.77
CA GLU A 160 -4.59 6.99 -22.32
C GLU A 160 -4.84 7.76 -21.03
N LEU A 161 -3.81 7.83 -20.20
CA LEU A 161 -3.82 8.62 -18.98
C LEU A 161 -3.27 10.01 -19.24
N ASN A 162 -3.82 11.01 -18.55
CA ASN A 162 -3.28 12.35 -18.59
C ASN A 162 -1.93 12.44 -17.85
N VAL A 163 -1.23 13.55 -18.01
CA VAL A 163 0.12 13.79 -17.46
C VAL A 163 0.21 13.81 -15.94
N ARG A 164 -0.91 13.90 -15.25
CA ARG A 164 -0.95 13.88 -13.78
C ARG A 164 -0.71 12.51 -13.20
N PHE A 165 -0.96 11.44 -13.97
CA PHE A 165 -0.75 10.08 -13.51
C PHE A 165 0.73 9.71 -13.50
N VAL A 166 1.23 9.36 -12.32
CA VAL A 166 2.57 8.78 -12.15
C VAL A 166 2.48 7.28 -12.41
N ARG A 167 3.25 6.80 -13.37
CA ARG A 167 3.36 5.38 -13.70
C ARG A 167 4.19 4.67 -12.64
N LEU A 168 3.62 3.65 -12.00
CA LEU A 168 4.28 2.89 -10.94
C LEU A 168 4.90 1.57 -11.45
N ASP A 169 4.64 1.22 -12.70
CA ASP A 169 5.17 0.02 -13.37
C ASP A 169 6.51 0.26 -14.08
N GLN A 170 7.00 1.49 -14.10
CA GLN A 170 8.25 1.90 -14.73
C GLN A 170 9.19 2.50 -13.68
N GLN A 171 10.47 2.20 -13.78
CA GLN A 171 11.47 2.90 -13.00
C GLN A 171 11.68 4.31 -13.58
N ALA A 172 11.87 5.29 -12.70
CA ALA A 172 12.19 6.63 -13.16
C ALA A 172 13.56 6.62 -13.84
N GLU A 173 13.58 7.03 -15.11
CA GLU A 173 14.82 7.21 -15.88
C GLU A 173 15.50 8.54 -15.52
N ASN A 174 14.70 9.56 -15.23
CA ASN A 174 15.15 10.87 -14.79
C ASN A 174 14.52 11.20 -13.44
N PHE A 175 15.32 11.70 -12.52
CA PHE A 175 14.85 12.17 -11.22
C PHE A 175 14.57 13.66 -11.30
N ALA A 176 13.30 14.05 -11.21
CA ALA A 176 12.93 15.43 -11.01
C ALA A 176 13.46 15.91 -9.66
N LEU A 177 14.19 17.03 -9.65
CA LEU A 177 14.78 17.60 -8.44
C LEU A 177 13.71 18.01 -7.41
N ASP A 178 12.51 18.30 -7.88
CA ASP A 178 11.37 18.73 -7.04
C ASP A 178 10.44 17.58 -6.62
N GLY A 179 10.84 16.34 -6.89
CA GLY A 179 10.05 15.17 -6.53
C GLY A 179 10.55 14.44 -5.28
N ALA A 180 9.68 13.70 -4.64
CA ALA A 180 10.04 12.79 -3.54
C ALA A 180 10.25 11.38 -4.09
N MET A 181 11.46 10.83 -3.91
CA MET A 181 11.75 9.45 -4.29
C MET A 181 11.21 8.47 -3.25
N GLN A 182 10.49 7.46 -3.73
CA GLN A 182 10.01 6.36 -2.89
C GLN A 182 10.38 5.01 -3.51
N ILE A 183 10.78 4.07 -2.67
CA ILE A 183 11.00 2.68 -3.08
C ILE A 183 9.67 1.95 -2.96
N MET A 184 9.06 1.68 -4.10
CA MET A 184 7.78 0.98 -4.19
C MET A 184 7.98 -0.45 -4.65
N ASP A 185 7.19 -1.35 -4.09
CA ASP A 185 7.20 -2.75 -4.46
C ASP A 185 6.07 -3.10 -5.43
N ASP A 186 6.36 -4.09 -6.27
CA ASP A 186 5.41 -4.64 -7.23
C ASP A 186 5.58 -6.16 -7.34
N CYS A 187 4.62 -6.84 -7.91
CA CYS A 187 4.69 -8.26 -8.22
C CYS A 187 5.74 -8.55 -9.28
N SER A 188 6.62 -9.52 -9.04
CA SER A 188 7.46 -10.11 -10.07
C SER A 188 6.59 -10.92 -11.05
N PRO A 189 6.94 -10.99 -12.36
CA PRO A 189 6.26 -11.88 -13.29
C PRO A 189 6.32 -13.37 -12.89
N LYS A 190 7.23 -13.74 -12.00
CA LYS A 190 7.39 -15.11 -11.48
C LYS A 190 6.61 -15.38 -10.19
N LEU A 191 6.00 -14.36 -9.59
CA LEU A 191 5.24 -14.49 -8.35
C LEU A 191 4.00 -15.35 -8.60
N THR A 192 3.89 -16.47 -7.89
CA THR A 192 2.77 -17.41 -8.03
C THR A 192 1.63 -17.05 -7.10
N PHE A 193 0.42 -17.56 -7.37
CA PHE A 193 -0.73 -17.35 -6.50
C PHE A 193 -0.49 -17.93 -5.10
N GLU A 194 0.14 -19.11 -5.02
CA GLU A 194 0.42 -19.79 -3.74
C GLU A 194 1.35 -18.98 -2.84
N GLN A 195 2.21 -18.12 -3.40
CA GLN A 195 3.09 -17.25 -2.60
C GLN A 195 2.36 -16.06 -2.00
N VAL A 196 1.20 -15.66 -2.53
CA VAL A 196 0.36 -14.60 -1.97
C VAL A 196 -0.84 -15.14 -1.17
N ASP A 197 -1.11 -16.42 -1.26
CA ASP A 197 -2.12 -17.11 -0.47
C ASP A 197 -1.63 -17.28 0.97
N ILE A 198 -2.29 -16.63 1.92
CA ILE A 198 -1.93 -16.67 3.35
C ILE A 198 -2.09 -18.05 4.00
N TYR A 199 -2.79 -18.98 3.34
CA TYR A 199 -2.98 -20.35 3.80
C TYR A 199 -1.98 -21.33 3.18
N SER A 200 -1.11 -20.86 2.30
CA SER A 200 -0.06 -21.65 1.69
C SER A 200 1.23 -21.60 2.52
N ASP A 201 2.01 -22.68 2.48
CA ASP A 201 3.35 -22.75 3.08
C ASP A 201 4.43 -22.06 2.22
N LYS A 202 4.06 -21.50 1.07
CA LYS A 202 4.98 -20.83 0.17
C LYS A 202 5.34 -19.45 0.70
N ASN A 203 6.62 -19.19 0.86
CA ASN A 203 7.14 -17.90 1.28
C ASN A 203 7.45 -17.00 0.08
N MET A 204 7.19 -15.71 0.25
CA MET A 204 7.50 -14.65 -0.72
C MET A 204 8.76 -13.91 -0.30
N ARG A 205 9.70 -13.71 -1.25
CA ARG A 205 10.98 -13.03 -1.01
C ARG A 205 10.96 -11.62 -1.57
N THR A 206 11.29 -10.65 -0.72
CA THR A 206 11.48 -9.25 -1.15
C THR A 206 12.73 -9.14 -2.01
N GLY A 207 12.64 -8.39 -3.11
CA GLY A 207 13.71 -8.24 -4.09
C GLY A 207 13.65 -9.24 -5.25
N THR A 208 13.00 -10.38 -5.07
CA THR A 208 12.87 -11.44 -6.10
C THR A 208 11.41 -11.61 -6.53
N ASP A 209 10.54 -11.95 -5.58
CA ASP A 209 9.11 -12.16 -5.84
C ASP A 209 8.34 -10.85 -5.74
N ARG A 210 8.77 -9.96 -4.85
CA ARG A 210 8.37 -8.55 -4.77
C ARG A 210 9.54 -7.70 -5.25
N ILE A 211 9.44 -7.23 -6.50
CA ILE A 211 10.46 -6.36 -7.10
C ILE A 211 10.34 -4.94 -6.56
N LEU A 212 11.47 -4.28 -6.36
CA LEU A 212 11.53 -2.91 -5.85
C LEU A 212 11.86 -1.96 -7.00
N ARG A 213 11.10 -0.87 -7.08
CA ARG A 213 11.32 0.22 -8.05
C ARG A 213 11.51 1.55 -7.34
N HIS A 214 12.44 2.34 -7.85
CA HIS A 214 12.61 3.72 -7.44
C HIS A 214 11.65 4.58 -8.25
N ILE A 215 10.65 5.14 -7.59
CA ILE A 215 9.62 5.97 -8.21
C ILE A 215 9.77 7.39 -7.65
N VAL A 216 9.79 8.37 -8.54
CA VAL A 216 9.73 9.78 -8.15
C VAL A 216 8.27 10.23 -8.24
N ILE A 217 7.72 10.64 -7.12
CA ILE A 217 6.36 11.20 -7.05
C ILE A 217 6.45 12.72 -6.98
N PRO A 218 5.51 13.46 -7.60
CA PRO A 218 5.57 14.91 -7.71
C PRO A 218 5.14 15.60 -6.41
N TYR A 219 5.91 15.40 -5.34
CA TYR A 219 5.68 16.00 -4.04
C TYR A 219 6.95 16.58 -3.49
N ARG A 220 6.87 17.80 -2.96
CA ARG A 220 7.94 18.44 -2.19
C ARG A 220 7.49 18.67 -0.75
N GLN A 221 8.42 18.57 0.17
CA GLN A 221 8.20 18.94 1.56
C GLN A 221 8.08 20.47 1.68
N VAL A 222 6.99 20.94 2.24
CA VAL A 222 6.74 22.39 2.43
C VAL A 222 6.82 22.82 3.89
N SER A 223 6.58 21.88 4.82
CA SER A 223 6.68 22.15 6.25
C SER A 223 7.00 20.87 7.00
N SER A 224 7.72 20.99 8.11
CA SER A 224 7.93 19.86 9.04
C SER A 224 8.12 20.33 10.46
N SER A 225 7.76 19.47 11.40
CA SER A 225 8.03 19.65 12.82
C SER A 225 8.33 18.28 13.46
N ARG A 226 8.50 18.25 14.77
CA ARG A 226 8.72 16.99 15.50
C ARG A 226 7.59 15.97 15.32
N GLY A 227 6.35 16.42 15.13
CA GLY A 227 5.14 15.57 15.08
C GLY A 227 4.63 15.30 13.67
N TYR A 228 5.04 16.07 12.67
CA TYR A 228 4.51 15.91 11.31
C TYR A 228 5.47 16.40 10.23
N THR A 229 5.20 15.96 9.01
CA THR A 229 5.77 16.49 7.77
C THR A 229 4.65 16.69 6.77
N LEU A 230 4.61 17.88 6.13
CA LEU A 230 3.63 18.24 5.13
C LEU A 230 4.27 18.28 3.75
N TYR A 231 3.64 17.59 2.81
CA TYR A 231 4.05 17.54 1.41
C TYR A 231 2.97 18.20 0.55
N GLN A 232 3.43 18.98 -0.41
CA GLN A 232 2.60 19.61 -1.44
C GLN A 232 2.94 19.01 -2.79
N ARG A 233 1.92 18.72 -3.60
CA ARG A 233 2.11 18.29 -4.98
C ARG A 233 2.74 19.42 -5.78
N VAL A 234 3.71 19.06 -6.61
CA VAL A 234 4.33 19.93 -7.62
C VAL A 234 3.55 19.73 -8.93
N GLU A 235 3.20 20.82 -9.60
CA GLU A 235 2.53 20.81 -10.91
C GLU A 235 3.51 20.52 -12.05
#